data_484436a81706b5f96929fc95028b5a85
#
_entry.id   484436a81706b5f96929fc95028b5a85
#
_cell.length_a   1.000
_cell.length_b   1.000
_cell.length_c   1.000
_cell.angle_alpha   90.00
_cell.angle_beta   90.00
_cell.angle_gamma   90.00
#
_symmetry.space_group_name_H-M   'P 1'
#
loop_
_entity.id
_entity.type
_entity.pdbx_description
1 polymer ?
#
loop_
_entity_poly.entity_id
_entity_poly.type
_entity_poly.pdbx_seq_one_letter_code
_entity_poly.pdbx_strand_id
1 'polypeptide(L)'
;MRSDKSKDIVAGDRDYETCVLEAKEADEITVDKKSEKDKKENMSKKTNNRVKRNSAMDWAFRVIIFCLVCVIVISGYKVGTALYKYHHSRSGFKQVAKEAKVDPNQFTGVVDFAALQKINPDVVGWIYQKDTIINYPIMHGSDNDIYLHSDINKKYSVSGSIFMDYRNSADFSDFNTIIYGHHMHDGSMFKSLRGYTKETDYYKDHKTF
;
A
#
# COMPACT_ATOMS: atom_id res chain seq x y z
N MET A 1 54.74 -106.77 15.52
CA MET A 1 56.09 -106.25 15.30
C MET A 1 56.02 -104.73 15.34
N ARG A 2 56.63 -104.15 16.35
CA ARG A 2 57.29 -102.81 16.46
C ARG A 2 56.51 -101.62 15.90
N SER A 3 56.54 -100.45 16.47
CA SER A 3 57.19 -99.80 17.64
C SER A 3 56.57 -98.40 17.75
N ASP A 4 56.19 -98.09 18.91
CA ASP A 4 56.59 -96.92 19.69
C ASP A 4 57.05 -95.65 18.97
N LYS A 5 56.37 -94.55 19.24
CA LYS A 5 56.99 -93.31 19.76
C LYS A 5 55.93 -92.29 20.23
N SER A 6 55.95 -92.13 21.51
CA SER A 6 55.42 -90.95 22.21
C SER A 6 56.05 -89.67 21.67
N LYS A 7 55.29 -88.64 21.48
CA LYS A 7 55.79 -87.24 21.59
C LYS A 7 54.96 -86.49 22.56
N ASP A 8 55.58 -86.17 23.62
CA ASP A 8 55.14 -85.23 24.64
C ASP A 8 54.84 -83.87 24.01
N ILE A 9 53.64 -83.39 24.23
CA ILE A 9 53.29 -81.95 23.95
C ILE A 9 53.33 -81.30 25.33
N VAL A 10 54.37 -80.50 25.55
CA VAL A 10 54.50 -79.58 26.67
C VAL A 10 53.43 -78.52 26.49
N ALA A 11 52.46 -78.56 27.36
CA ALA A 11 51.52 -77.41 27.52
C ALA A 11 52.30 -76.28 28.19
N GLY A 12 52.64 -75.29 27.38
CA GLY A 12 53.20 -74.05 27.93
C GLY A 12 52.14 -73.32 28.79
N ASP A 13 52.56 -73.20 30.04
CA ASP A 13 51.86 -72.41 31.06
C ASP A 13 51.80 -70.92 30.55
N ARG A 14 50.69 -70.52 29.96
CA ARG A 14 50.43 -69.10 29.73
C ARG A 14 49.91 -68.57 31.06
N ASP A 15 50.69 -67.75 31.70
CA ASP A 15 50.34 -67.07 32.92
C ASP A 15 48.93 -66.43 32.83
N TYR A 16 48.09 -66.76 33.80
CA TYR A 16 46.75 -66.23 33.98
C TYR A 16 46.76 -64.74 34.00
N GLU A 17 47.80 -64.08 34.43
CA GLU A 17 47.95 -62.60 34.40
C GLU A 17 48.01 -62.03 33.01
N THR A 18 48.64 -62.68 32.02
CA THR A 18 48.74 -62.26 30.64
C THR A 18 47.35 -62.28 29.95
N CYS A 19 46.55 -63.33 30.22
CA CYS A 19 45.17 -63.41 29.69
C CYS A 19 44.23 -62.37 30.32
N VAL A 20 44.44 -62.01 31.61
CA VAL A 20 43.63 -60.94 32.25
C VAL A 20 44.00 -59.55 31.76
N LEU A 21 45.27 -59.31 31.42
CA LEU A 21 45.71 -58.04 30.82
C LEU A 21 45.17 -57.84 29.38
N GLU A 22 45.28 -58.90 28.55
CA GLU A 22 44.71 -58.85 27.18
C GLU A 22 43.16 -58.65 27.17
N ALA A 23 42.44 -59.28 28.14
CA ALA A 23 40.99 -59.08 28.27
C ALA A 23 40.63 -57.66 28.73
N LYS A 24 41.40 -57.04 29.63
CA LYS A 24 41.21 -55.66 30.08
C LYS A 24 41.51 -54.67 28.95
N GLU A 25 42.57 -54.87 28.18
CA GLU A 25 42.93 -54.01 27.05
C GLU A 25 41.89 -54.10 25.89
N ALA A 26 41.31 -55.27 25.65
CA ALA A 26 40.22 -55.45 24.68
C ALA A 26 38.93 -54.78 25.12
N ASP A 27 38.59 -54.81 26.41
CA ASP A 27 37.44 -54.11 26.96
C ASP A 27 37.62 -52.59 26.95
N GLU A 28 38.78 -52.04 27.23
CA GLU A 28 39.09 -50.63 27.19
C GLU A 28 39.03 -50.09 25.76
N ILE A 29 39.55 -50.83 24.76
CA ILE A 29 39.44 -50.46 23.31
C ILE A 29 38.03 -50.52 22.82
N THR A 30 37.16 -51.39 23.29
CA THR A 30 35.76 -51.48 22.89
C THR A 30 34.91 -50.37 23.50
N VAL A 31 35.20 -49.98 24.75
CA VAL A 31 34.49 -48.81 25.39
C VAL A 31 34.86 -47.52 24.73
N ASP A 32 36.15 -47.33 24.36
CA ASP A 32 36.58 -46.09 23.68
C ASP A 32 35.98 -45.96 22.28
N LYS A 33 35.92 -47.03 21.48
CA LYS A 33 35.27 -47.06 20.17
C LYS A 33 33.78 -46.80 20.24
N LYS A 34 33.10 -47.27 21.29
CA LYS A 34 31.66 -47.02 21.48
C LYS A 34 31.40 -45.56 21.87
N SER A 35 32.25 -44.99 22.76
CA SER A 35 32.18 -43.57 23.14
C SER A 35 32.40 -42.63 21.96
N GLU A 36 33.33 -42.93 21.07
CA GLU A 36 33.62 -42.14 19.87
C GLU A 36 32.49 -42.22 18.82
N LYS A 37 31.88 -43.39 18.70
CA LYS A 37 30.73 -43.60 17.82
C LYS A 37 29.50 -42.83 18.31
N ASP A 38 29.21 -42.86 19.59
CA ASP A 38 28.09 -42.13 20.21
C ASP A 38 28.30 -40.59 20.13
N LYS A 39 29.53 -40.12 20.29
CA LYS A 39 29.89 -38.71 20.08
C LYS A 39 29.69 -38.27 18.64
N LYS A 40 30.09 -39.07 17.63
CA LYS A 40 29.91 -38.77 16.21
C LYS A 40 28.44 -38.79 15.80
N GLU A 41 27.65 -39.71 16.33
CA GLU A 41 26.21 -39.79 16.06
C GLU A 41 25.45 -38.62 16.69
N ASN A 42 25.77 -38.23 17.92
CA ASN A 42 25.18 -37.06 18.57
C ASN A 42 25.56 -35.73 17.89
N MET A 43 26.79 -35.62 17.40
CA MET A 43 27.23 -34.44 16.64
C MET A 43 26.55 -34.34 15.29
N SER A 44 26.34 -35.47 14.60
CA SER A 44 25.59 -35.53 13.35
C SER A 44 24.11 -35.18 13.52
N LYS A 45 23.45 -35.66 14.59
CA LYS A 45 22.07 -35.29 14.93
C LYS A 45 21.93 -33.81 15.27
N LYS A 46 22.89 -33.23 15.98
CA LYS A 46 22.91 -31.83 16.38
C LYS A 46 23.10 -30.89 15.16
N THR A 47 23.96 -31.26 14.20
CA THR A 47 24.19 -30.52 12.95
C THR A 47 22.98 -30.62 12.03
N ASN A 48 22.37 -31.78 11.86
CA ASN A 48 21.18 -31.93 11.03
C ASN A 48 19.96 -31.12 11.54
N ASN A 49 19.76 -31.05 12.86
CA ASN A 49 18.72 -30.25 13.47
C ASN A 49 18.97 -28.73 13.33
N ARG A 50 20.25 -28.31 13.32
CA ARG A 50 20.62 -26.89 13.11
C ARG A 50 20.40 -26.45 11.67
N VAL A 51 20.74 -27.32 10.71
CA VAL A 51 20.48 -27.06 9.27
C VAL A 51 18.99 -27.01 8.96
N LYS A 52 18.17 -27.92 9.48
CA LYS A 52 16.72 -27.88 9.32
C LYS A 52 16.08 -26.62 9.92
N ARG A 53 16.57 -26.16 11.07
CA ARG A 53 16.05 -24.95 11.74
C ARG A 53 16.38 -23.69 10.97
N ASN A 54 17.57 -23.60 10.38
CA ASN A 54 17.96 -22.47 9.54
C ASN A 54 17.11 -22.43 8.24
N SER A 55 16.89 -23.56 7.60
CA SER A 55 16.07 -23.66 6.39
C SER A 55 14.62 -23.23 6.62
N ALA A 56 14.01 -23.58 7.74
CA ALA A 56 12.65 -23.14 8.09
C ALA A 56 12.57 -21.63 8.35
N MET A 57 13.60 -21.08 8.99
CA MET A 57 13.72 -19.63 9.24
C MET A 57 13.87 -18.86 7.91
N ASP A 58 14.73 -19.35 7.02
CA ASP A 58 14.93 -18.74 5.70
C ASP A 58 13.64 -18.76 4.86
N TRP A 59 12.87 -19.85 4.94
CA TRP A 59 11.56 -19.91 4.28
C TRP A 59 10.56 -18.90 4.86
N ALA A 60 10.51 -18.78 6.19
CA ALA A 60 9.66 -17.80 6.87
C ALA A 60 10.02 -16.35 6.47
N PHE A 61 11.32 -16.03 6.42
CA PHE A 61 11.78 -14.72 5.94
C PHE A 61 11.36 -14.45 4.49
N ARG A 62 11.45 -15.42 3.59
CA ARG A 62 11.00 -15.27 2.20
C ARG A 62 9.51 -15.01 2.11
N VAL A 63 8.69 -15.71 2.91
CA VAL A 63 7.24 -15.47 2.96
C VAL A 63 6.93 -14.07 3.48
N ILE A 64 7.61 -13.61 4.54
CA ILE A 64 7.44 -12.26 5.09
C ILE A 64 7.80 -11.21 4.03
N ILE A 65 8.94 -11.36 3.36
CA ILE A 65 9.37 -10.45 2.29
C ILE A 65 8.34 -10.43 1.16
N PHE A 66 7.83 -11.58 0.74
CA PHE A 66 6.80 -11.67 -0.30
C PHE A 66 5.52 -10.94 0.13
N CYS A 67 5.05 -11.15 1.36
CA CYS A 67 3.88 -10.42 1.87
C CYS A 67 4.11 -8.91 1.91
N LEU A 68 5.29 -8.45 2.34
CA LEU A 68 5.63 -7.01 2.34
C LEU A 68 5.63 -6.43 0.92
N VAL A 69 6.20 -7.15 -0.05
CA VAL A 69 6.17 -6.73 -1.46
C VAL A 69 4.74 -6.65 -1.97
N CYS A 70 3.88 -7.62 -1.67
CA CYS A 70 2.47 -7.58 -2.04
C CYS A 70 1.76 -6.35 -1.44
N VAL A 71 2.01 -6.02 -0.17
CA VAL A 71 1.43 -4.83 0.48
C VAL A 71 1.90 -3.55 -0.21
N ILE A 72 3.19 -3.45 -0.55
CA ILE A 72 3.74 -2.28 -1.26
C ILE A 72 3.10 -2.13 -2.65
N VAL A 73 2.97 -3.22 -3.41
CA VAL A 73 2.36 -3.20 -4.75
C VAL A 73 0.89 -2.78 -4.68
N ILE A 74 0.11 -3.37 -3.76
CA ILE A 74 -1.31 -3.02 -3.58
C ILE A 74 -1.47 -1.55 -3.14
N SER A 75 -0.63 -1.10 -2.22
CA SER A 75 -0.63 0.30 -1.76
C SER A 75 -0.26 1.26 -2.89
N GLY A 76 0.80 0.96 -3.64
CA GLY A 76 1.22 1.74 -4.80
C GLY A 76 0.14 1.82 -5.89
N TYR A 77 -0.55 0.71 -6.17
CA TYR A 77 -1.68 0.70 -7.10
C TYR A 77 -2.82 1.60 -6.63
N LYS A 78 -3.22 1.54 -5.35
CA LYS A 78 -4.27 2.41 -4.80
C LYS A 78 -3.90 3.89 -4.86
N VAL A 79 -2.68 4.24 -4.50
CA VAL A 79 -2.18 5.62 -4.58
C VAL A 79 -2.14 6.08 -6.05
N GLY A 80 -1.62 5.26 -6.95
CA GLY A 80 -1.55 5.58 -8.38
C GLY A 80 -2.93 5.83 -9.00
N THR A 81 -3.92 4.99 -8.68
CA THR A 81 -5.30 5.18 -9.17
C THR A 81 -5.96 6.44 -8.58
N ALA A 82 -5.70 6.77 -7.31
CA ALA A 82 -6.19 7.99 -6.69
C ALA A 82 -5.58 9.23 -7.37
N LEU A 83 -4.27 9.28 -7.55
CA LEU A 83 -3.59 10.39 -8.22
C LEU A 83 -4.07 10.56 -9.68
N TYR A 84 -4.26 9.47 -10.41
CA TYR A 84 -4.79 9.50 -11.77
C TYR A 84 -6.20 10.12 -11.81
N LYS A 85 -7.09 9.73 -10.89
CA LYS A 85 -8.46 10.29 -10.80
C LYS A 85 -8.45 11.78 -10.50
N TYR A 86 -7.59 12.24 -9.56
CA TYR A 86 -7.45 13.67 -9.26
C TYR A 86 -6.92 14.46 -10.45
N HIS A 87 -5.90 13.95 -11.13
CA HIS A 87 -5.33 14.62 -12.30
C HIS A 87 -6.36 14.72 -13.45
N HIS A 88 -7.12 13.66 -13.68
CA HIS A 88 -8.15 13.65 -14.72
C HIS A 88 -9.26 14.65 -14.43
N SER A 89 -9.74 14.75 -13.21
CA SER A 89 -10.73 15.73 -12.76
C SER A 89 -10.27 17.17 -13.00
N ARG A 90 -9.03 17.51 -12.61
CA ARG A 90 -8.46 18.84 -12.83
C ARG A 90 -8.30 19.22 -14.30
N SER A 91 -7.93 18.28 -15.15
CA SER A 91 -7.79 18.53 -16.59
C SER A 91 -9.14 18.82 -17.25
N GLY A 92 -10.21 18.16 -16.80
CA GLY A 92 -11.57 18.44 -17.27
C GLY A 92 -11.99 19.87 -16.99
N PHE A 93 -11.77 20.40 -15.80
CA PHE A 93 -12.11 21.80 -15.48
C PHE A 93 -11.31 22.82 -16.27
N LYS A 94 -10.02 22.58 -16.55
CA LYS A 94 -9.21 23.46 -17.39
C LYS A 94 -9.73 23.50 -18.83
N GLN A 95 -10.20 22.39 -19.36
CA GLN A 95 -10.81 22.34 -20.69
C GLN A 95 -12.10 23.14 -20.73
N VAL A 96 -12.95 22.99 -19.72
CA VAL A 96 -14.22 23.75 -19.59
C VAL A 96 -13.96 25.26 -19.51
N ALA A 97 -12.98 25.68 -18.70
CA ALA A 97 -12.59 27.08 -18.61
C ALA A 97 -12.11 27.62 -19.97
N LYS A 98 -11.37 26.85 -20.75
CA LYS A 98 -10.94 27.20 -22.09
C LYS A 98 -12.13 27.37 -23.07
N GLU A 99 -13.10 26.47 -23.01
CA GLU A 99 -14.32 26.56 -23.86
C GLU A 99 -15.20 27.72 -23.46
N ALA A 100 -15.25 28.04 -22.16
CA ALA A 100 -15.91 29.26 -21.64
C ALA A 100 -15.17 30.56 -21.96
N LYS A 101 -14.01 30.49 -22.59
CA LYS A 101 -13.06 31.62 -22.81
C LYS A 101 -12.61 32.30 -21.50
N VAL A 102 -12.62 31.57 -20.41
CA VAL A 102 -12.14 32.03 -19.08
C VAL A 102 -10.70 31.61 -18.89
N ASP A 103 -9.82 32.58 -18.57
CA ASP A 103 -8.46 32.23 -18.15
C ASP A 103 -8.51 31.54 -16.77
N PRO A 104 -7.97 30.32 -16.63
CA PRO A 104 -7.94 29.61 -15.35
C PRO A 104 -7.21 30.36 -14.23
N ASN A 105 -6.28 31.26 -14.60
CA ASN A 105 -5.44 32.00 -13.66
C ASN A 105 -5.89 33.45 -13.45
N GLN A 106 -6.68 34.01 -14.37
CA GLN A 106 -7.13 35.39 -14.30
C GLN A 106 -8.54 35.54 -14.87
N PHE A 107 -9.52 35.72 -13.99
CA PHE A 107 -10.90 35.94 -14.41
C PHE A 107 -11.08 37.37 -14.97
N THR A 108 -11.54 37.47 -16.21
CA THR A 108 -11.75 38.75 -16.91
C THR A 108 -13.18 39.29 -16.76
N GLY A 109 -14.04 38.59 -16.03
CA GLY A 109 -15.46 38.95 -15.86
C GLY A 109 -16.34 38.50 -17.01
N VAL A 110 -15.81 37.87 -18.06
CA VAL A 110 -16.60 37.45 -19.25
C VAL A 110 -16.60 35.93 -19.32
N VAL A 111 -17.78 35.33 -19.33
CA VAL A 111 -18.01 33.88 -19.49
C VAL A 111 -18.91 33.64 -20.68
N ASP A 112 -18.50 32.76 -21.60
CA ASP A 112 -19.33 32.34 -22.73
C ASP A 112 -20.31 31.24 -22.30
N PHE A 113 -21.42 31.68 -21.66
CA PHE A 113 -22.47 30.74 -21.21
C PHE A 113 -23.13 30.00 -22.37
N ALA A 114 -23.23 30.61 -23.55
CA ALA A 114 -23.80 29.94 -24.71
C ALA A 114 -22.93 28.74 -25.16
N ALA A 115 -21.60 28.86 -25.06
CA ALA A 115 -20.69 27.73 -25.32
C ALA A 115 -20.82 26.65 -24.25
N LEU A 116 -20.88 27.01 -22.96
CA LEU A 116 -21.01 26.06 -21.85
C LEU A 116 -22.34 25.30 -21.89
N GLN A 117 -23.45 26.00 -22.17
CA GLN A 117 -24.79 25.40 -22.23
C GLN A 117 -24.97 24.44 -23.42
N LYS A 118 -24.15 24.58 -24.48
CA LYS A 118 -24.06 23.55 -25.55
C LYS A 118 -23.44 22.25 -25.06
N ILE A 119 -22.51 22.30 -24.08
CA ILE A 119 -21.91 21.13 -23.47
C ILE A 119 -22.90 20.53 -22.48
N ASN A 120 -23.44 21.37 -21.58
CA ASN A 120 -24.41 20.94 -20.60
C ASN A 120 -25.38 22.10 -20.28
N PRO A 121 -26.69 21.95 -20.60
CA PRO A 121 -27.71 22.99 -20.34
C PRO A 121 -27.91 23.28 -18.85
N ASP A 122 -27.46 22.40 -17.97
CA ASP A 122 -27.55 22.57 -16.51
C ASP A 122 -26.53 23.58 -15.94
N VAL A 123 -25.71 24.23 -16.81
CA VAL A 123 -24.84 25.34 -16.37
C VAL A 123 -25.68 26.59 -16.21
N VAL A 124 -25.78 27.10 -14.99
CA VAL A 124 -26.59 28.29 -14.64
C VAL A 124 -25.76 29.48 -14.18
N GLY A 125 -24.47 29.27 -13.83
CA GLY A 125 -23.64 30.36 -13.33
C GLY A 125 -22.15 30.03 -13.37
N TRP A 126 -21.37 30.99 -12.89
CA TRP A 126 -19.94 30.87 -12.72
C TRP A 126 -19.54 31.47 -11.38
N ILE A 127 -18.76 30.77 -10.58
CA ILE A 127 -18.23 31.29 -9.32
C ILE A 127 -16.73 31.52 -9.43
N TYR A 128 -16.31 32.71 -9.04
CA TYR A 128 -14.92 33.11 -9.00
C TYR A 128 -14.59 33.83 -7.70
N GLN A 129 -13.47 33.49 -7.10
CA GLN A 129 -12.91 34.21 -5.97
C GLN A 129 -11.45 34.55 -6.23
N LYS A 130 -11.14 35.84 -6.18
CA LYS A 130 -9.80 36.37 -6.42
C LYS A 130 -8.78 35.74 -5.44
N ASP A 131 -7.58 35.48 -5.95
CA ASP A 131 -6.43 34.93 -5.21
C ASP A 131 -6.70 33.56 -4.57
N THR A 132 -7.72 32.82 -5.10
CA THR A 132 -8.02 31.46 -4.70
C THR A 132 -8.13 30.55 -5.92
N ILE A 133 -8.30 29.24 -5.68
CA ILE A 133 -8.55 28.27 -6.74
C ILE A 133 -10.00 28.26 -7.22
N ILE A 134 -10.90 28.99 -6.58
CA ILE A 134 -12.33 29.00 -6.92
C ILE A 134 -12.52 29.77 -8.23
N ASN A 135 -12.72 29.01 -9.30
CA ASN A 135 -12.98 29.51 -10.66
C ASN A 135 -13.68 28.39 -11.44
N TYR A 136 -14.99 28.22 -11.20
CA TYR A 136 -15.75 27.04 -11.63
C TYR A 136 -17.14 27.40 -12.16
N PRO A 137 -17.70 26.62 -13.13
CA PRO A 137 -19.11 26.68 -13.46
C PRO A 137 -19.97 26.20 -12.29
N ILE A 138 -21.17 26.80 -12.17
CA ILE A 138 -22.20 26.35 -11.25
C ILE A 138 -23.23 25.56 -12.03
N MET A 139 -23.45 24.31 -11.59
CA MET A 139 -24.43 23.40 -12.19
C MET A 139 -25.75 23.47 -11.41
N HIS A 140 -26.88 23.25 -12.08
CA HIS A 140 -28.21 23.14 -11.45
C HIS A 140 -28.89 21.87 -11.98
N GLY A 141 -28.91 20.81 -11.18
CA GLY A 141 -29.50 19.51 -11.52
C GLY A 141 -30.95 19.38 -11.03
N SER A 142 -31.57 18.25 -11.34
CA SER A 142 -32.87 17.87 -10.82
C SER A 142 -32.87 17.41 -9.36
N ASP A 143 -31.69 17.18 -8.82
CA ASP A 143 -31.45 16.74 -7.43
C ASP A 143 -30.05 17.17 -6.98
N ASN A 144 -29.70 16.92 -5.71
CA ASN A 144 -28.39 17.26 -5.13
C ASN A 144 -27.35 16.14 -5.27
N ASP A 145 -27.68 15.00 -5.90
CA ASP A 145 -26.78 13.84 -5.99
C ASP A 145 -26.02 13.80 -7.34
N ILE A 146 -26.66 14.22 -8.44
CA ILE A 146 -26.09 14.16 -9.79
C ILE A 146 -24.70 14.79 -9.84
N TYR A 147 -24.56 16.04 -9.40
CA TYR A 147 -23.31 16.79 -9.49
C TYR A 147 -22.38 16.61 -8.31
N LEU A 148 -22.82 15.88 -7.28
CA LEU A 148 -21.95 15.50 -6.17
C LEU A 148 -20.80 14.61 -6.63
N HIS A 149 -21.03 13.77 -7.65
CA HIS A 149 -20.05 12.83 -8.18
C HIS A 149 -19.94 12.85 -9.72
N SER A 150 -20.36 13.92 -10.38
CA SER A 150 -20.25 14.06 -11.82
C SER A 150 -19.63 15.40 -12.23
N ASP A 151 -18.87 15.36 -13.33
CA ASP A 151 -18.35 16.55 -14.00
C ASP A 151 -19.44 17.23 -14.88
N ILE A 152 -19.07 18.33 -15.57
CA ILE A 152 -19.94 19.05 -16.50
C ILE A 152 -20.46 18.13 -17.64
N ASN A 153 -19.74 17.09 -18.02
CA ASN A 153 -20.14 16.14 -19.06
C ASN A 153 -21.01 14.99 -18.52
N LYS A 154 -21.46 15.09 -17.26
CA LYS A 154 -22.19 14.03 -16.52
C LYS A 154 -21.39 12.72 -16.38
N LYS A 155 -20.06 12.79 -16.49
CA LYS A 155 -19.17 11.65 -16.25
C LYS A 155 -18.75 11.61 -14.78
N TYR A 156 -18.55 10.41 -14.26
CA TYR A 156 -18.11 10.24 -12.89
C TYR A 156 -16.80 11.01 -12.60
N SER A 157 -16.83 11.82 -11.56
CA SER A 157 -15.72 12.60 -11.04
C SER A 157 -15.67 12.51 -9.52
N VAL A 158 -14.48 12.22 -8.97
CA VAL A 158 -14.27 12.17 -7.51
C VAL A 158 -14.49 13.54 -6.86
N SER A 159 -14.18 14.62 -7.56
CA SER A 159 -14.36 15.99 -7.09
C SER A 159 -15.77 16.53 -7.37
N GLY A 160 -16.60 15.79 -8.10
CA GLY A 160 -17.90 16.30 -8.53
C GLY A 160 -17.80 17.60 -9.31
N SER A 161 -18.82 18.40 -9.23
CA SER A 161 -18.90 19.80 -9.71
C SER A 161 -19.29 20.75 -8.59
N ILE A 162 -19.17 22.04 -8.80
CA ILE A 162 -19.87 23.04 -7.98
C ILE A 162 -21.32 23.12 -8.47
N PHE A 163 -22.27 23.00 -7.58
CA PHE A 163 -23.68 22.97 -7.96
C PHE A 163 -24.59 23.71 -6.97
N MET A 164 -25.70 24.22 -7.49
CA MET A 164 -26.75 24.88 -6.73
C MET A 164 -27.73 23.83 -6.18
N ASP A 165 -28.30 24.09 -5.02
CA ASP A 165 -29.39 23.28 -4.48
C ASP A 165 -30.56 23.21 -5.47
N TYR A 166 -31.04 22.00 -5.77
CA TYR A 166 -32.08 21.79 -6.78
C TYR A 166 -33.39 22.53 -6.49
N ARG A 167 -33.63 22.94 -5.24
CA ARG A 167 -34.82 23.71 -4.81
C ARG A 167 -34.69 25.20 -5.10
N ASN A 168 -33.47 25.69 -5.33
CA ASN A 168 -33.25 27.09 -5.69
C ASN A 168 -33.61 27.35 -7.15
N SER A 169 -33.97 28.60 -7.43
CA SER A 169 -34.24 29.07 -8.78
C SER A 169 -32.94 29.24 -9.56
N ALA A 170 -32.90 28.71 -10.79
CA ALA A 170 -31.72 28.75 -11.65
C ALA A 170 -31.22 30.15 -12.04
N ASP A 171 -32.07 31.17 -11.89
CA ASP A 171 -31.78 32.56 -12.16
C ASP A 171 -31.26 33.33 -10.93
N PHE A 172 -31.00 32.66 -9.83
CA PHE A 172 -30.52 33.23 -8.56
C PHE A 172 -31.48 34.26 -7.93
N SER A 173 -32.76 34.20 -8.25
CA SER A 173 -33.78 35.15 -7.76
C SER A 173 -34.22 34.87 -6.33
N ASP A 174 -33.85 33.73 -5.73
CA ASP A 174 -34.20 33.41 -4.36
C ASP A 174 -33.48 34.32 -3.35
N PHE A 175 -34.15 34.56 -2.22
CA PHE A 175 -33.55 35.30 -1.10
C PHE A 175 -32.29 34.65 -0.58
N ASN A 176 -32.18 33.30 -0.62
CA ASN A 176 -31.02 32.53 -0.19
C ASN A 176 -30.75 31.43 -1.22
N THR A 177 -29.59 31.47 -1.83
CA THR A 177 -29.13 30.48 -2.78
C THR A 177 -28.00 29.66 -2.13
N ILE A 178 -28.17 28.31 -2.10
CA ILE A 178 -27.20 27.39 -1.53
C ILE A 178 -26.38 26.79 -2.67
N ILE A 179 -25.07 26.90 -2.57
CA ILE A 179 -24.11 26.33 -3.52
C ILE A 179 -23.22 25.31 -2.79
N TYR A 180 -23.17 24.11 -3.34
CA TYR A 180 -22.39 22.99 -2.82
C TYR A 180 -21.09 22.77 -3.60
N GLY A 181 -20.09 22.25 -2.93
CA GLY A 181 -18.84 21.82 -3.54
C GLY A 181 -17.99 21.02 -2.57
N HIS A 182 -17.27 20.04 -3.08
CA HIS A 182 -16.36 19.23 -2.27
C HIS A 182 -15.21 20.05 -1.67
N HIS A 183 -14.75 19.62 -0.51
CA HIS A 183 -13.52 20.10 0.11
C HIS A 183 -12.39 19.09 -0.16
N MET A 184 -11.68 19.24 -1.29
CA MET A 184 -10.71 18.27 -1.77
C MET A 184 -9.35 18.35 -1.07
N HIS A 185 -8.69 17.20 -0.87
CA HIS A 185 -7.35 17.16 -0.28
C HIS A 185 -6.28 17.79 -1.17
N ASP A 186 -6.45 17.76 -2.49
CA ASP A 186 -5.52 18.35 -3.47
C ASP A 186 -5.61 19.88 -3.59
N GLY A 187 -6.44 20.51 -2.77
CA GLY A 187 -6.63 21.96 -2.77
C GLY A 187 -7.74 22.48 -3.68
N SER A 188 -8.36 21.63 -4.52
CA SER A 188 -9.41 22.03 -5.47
C SER A 188 -10.78 22.22 -4.81
N MET A 189 -11.75 22.62 -5.61
CA MET A 189 -13.13 22.92 -5.22
C MET A 189 -13.19 23.98 -4.11
N PHE A 190 -13.98 23.77 -3.08
CA PHE A 190 -14.15 24.70 -1.96
C PHE A 190 -13.11 24.57 -0.85
N LYS A 191 -11.94 23.96 -1.14
CA LYS A 191 -10.85 23.83 -0.16
C LYS A 191 -10.39 25.15 0.42
N SER A 192 -10.29 26.19 -0.39
CA SER A 192 -9.84 27.53 0.04
C SER A 192 -10.78 28.18 1.05
N LEU A 193 -12.09 27.83 1.07
CA LEU A 193 -13.05 28.35 2.05
C LEU A 193 -12.67 28.02 3.52
N ARG A 194 -11.80 27.03 3.72
CA ARG A 194 -11.25 26.74 5.06
C ARG A 194 -10.46 27.92 5.63
N GLY A 195 -9.94 28.82 4.82
CA GLY A 195 -9.29 30.04 5.26
C GLY A 195 -10.18 30.89 6.18
N TYR A 196 -11.46 30.98 5.87
CA TYR A 196 -12.42 31.75 6.68
C TYR A 196 -12.60 31.24 8.11
N THR A 197 -12.31 29.98 8.37
CA THR A 197 -12.43 29.35 9.71
C THR A 197 -11.13 29.32 10.49
N LYS A 198 -9.99 29.54 9.83
CA LYS A 198 -8.67 29.38 10.45
C LYS A 198 -7.87 30.66 10.58
N GLU A 199 -8.04 31.58 9.65
CA GLU A 199 -7.20 32.76 9.55
C GLU A 199 -8.07 34.01 9.74
N THR A 200 -7.80 34.75 10.80
CA THR A 200 -8.58 35.96 11.16
C THR A 200 -8.52 37.05 10.10
N ASP A 201 -7.45 37.11 9.30
CA ASP A 201 -7.24 38.12 8.28
C ASP A 201 -7.70 37.66 6.87
N TYR A 202 -7.93 36.36 6.68
CA TYR A 202 -8.37 35.81 5.38
C TYR A 202 -9.65 36.49 4.87
N TYR A 203 -10.61 36.74 5.74
CA TYR A 203 -11.86 37.44 5.40
C TYR A 203 -11.64 38.85 4.86
N LYS A 204 -10.58 39.57 5.34
CA LYS A 204 -10.32 40.96 4.91
C LYS A 204 -9.97 41.03 3.41
N ASP A 205 -9.24 40.02 2.92
CA ASP A 205 -8.73 39.97 1.55
C ASP A 205 -9.72 39.27 0.58
N HIS A 206 -10.65 38.45 1.11
CA HIS A 206 -11.55 37.60 0.34
C HIS A 206 -13.02 37.84 0.67
N LYS A 207 -13.48 39.12 0.63
CA LYS A 207 -14.85 39.51 1.03
C LYS A 207 -15.91 39.14 0.00
N THR A 208 -15.54 38.96 -1.24
CA THR A 208 -16.46 38.79 -2.38
C THR A 208 -16.12 37.54 -3.21
N PHE A 209 -17.18 37.01 -3.81
CA PHE A 209 -17.12 35.98 -4.83
C PHE A 209 -17.55 36.57 -6.15
#